data_9304ae5c7fdac066870873f1501245bf
#
_entry.id   9304ae5c7fdac066870873f1501245bf
#
_cell.length_a   1.000
_cell.length_b   1.000
_cell.length_c   1.000
_cell.angle_alpha   90.00
_cell.angle_beta   90.00
_cell.angle_gamma   90.00
#
_symmetry.space_group_name_H-M   'P 1'
#
loop_
_entity.id
_entity.type
_entity.pdbx_description
1 polymer ?
#
loop_
_entity_poly.entity_id
_entity_poly.type
_entity_poly.pdbx_seq_one_letter_code
_entity_poly.pdbx_strand_id
1 'polypeptide(L)'
;MANQAIGLIETKGYVAALAATDAMVKAANVTIVGRQEVGDGLVAVPIVGDVGAVKAATEAGAETAGQVGELVSVHVIPRPHAELARHFDVAGPEE
;
A
#
# COMPACT_ATOMS: atom_id res chain seq x y z
N MET A 1 3.76 -2.48 15.26
CA MET A 1 3.85 -3.92 15.47
C MET A 1 5.02 -4.49 14.70
N ALA A 2 5.87 -5.25 15.36
CA ALA A 2 7.15 -5.68 14.77
C ALA A 2 6.98 -6.65 13.60
N ASN A 3 5.85 -7.35 13.52
CA ASN A 3 5.65 -8.41 12.53
C ASN A 3 4.66 -8.05 11.43
N GLN A 4 4.36 -6.77 11.29
CA GLN A 4 3.43 -6.36 10.24
C GLN A 4 4.08 -6.47 8.87
N ALA A 5 3.33 -7.00 7.91
CA ALA A 5 3.74 -6.97 6.51
C ALA A 5 3.51 -5.57 5.96
N ILE A 6 4.24 -5.25 4.90
CA ILE A 6 4.08 -3.99 4.18
C ILE A 6 3.57 -4.31 2.79
N GLY A 7 2.53 -3.60 2.38
CA GLY A 7 2.07 -3.63 1.00
C GLY A 7 2.28 -2.28 0.37
N LEU A 8 2.61 -2.30 -0.90
CA LEU A 8 2.83 -1.06 -1.64
C LEU A 8 2.10 -1.13 -2.95
N ILE A 9 1.41 -0.05 -3.28
CA ILE A 9 0.80 0.10 -4.58
C ILE A 9 1.26 1.42 -5.17
N GLU A 10 1.58 1.42 -6.44
CA GLU A 10 2.00 2.63 -7.12
C GLU A 10 1.19 2.79 -8.39
N THR A 11 0.60 3.97 -8.55
CA THR A 11 -0.24 4.27 -9.69
C THR A 11 0.26 5.52 -10.38
N LYS A 12 -0.18 5.72 -11.61
CA LYS A 12 -0.02 7.01 -12.27
C LYS A 12 -1.32 7.77 -12.12
N GLY A 13 -1.22 8.93 -11.46
CA GLY A 13 -2.39 9.78 -11.23
C GLY A 13 -3.04 9.55 -9.88
N TYR A 14 -3.59 10.62 -9.38
CA TYR A 14 -4.18 10.66 -8.04
C TYR A 14 -5.47 9.85 -7.96
N VAL A 15 -6.27 9.86 -9.03
CA VAL A 15 -7.58 9.20 -9.00
C VAL A 15 -7.41 7.68 -8.85
N ALA A 16 -6.48 7.10 -9.61
CA ALA A 16 -6.23 5.67 -9.48
C ALA A 16 -5.71 5.31 -8.09
N ALA A 17 -4.85 6.17 -7.52
CA ALA A 17 -4.34 5.93 -6.16
C ALA A 17 -5.46 5.99 -5.13
N LEU A 18 -6.36 6.95 -5.24
CA LEU A 18 -7.46 7.10 -4.31
C LEU A 18 -8.41 5.91 -4.40
N ALA A 19 -8.76 5.50 -5.61
CA ALA A 19 -9.65 4.38 -5.81
C ALA A 19 -9.03 3.07 -5.30
N ALA A 20 -7.74 2.87 -5.55
CA ALA A 20 -7.03 1.70 -5.05
C ALA A 20 -7.01 1.67 -3.53
N THR A 21 -6.76 2.82 -2.91
CA THR A 21 -6.70 2.93 -1.45
C THR A 21 -8.05 2.56 -0.84
N ASP A 22 -9.14 3.09 -1.40
CA ASP A 22 -10.47 2.77 -0.93
C ASP A 22 -10.74 1.26 -1.03
N ALA A 23 -10.38 0.66 -2.17
CA ALA A 23 -10.57 -0.78 -2.37
C ALA A 23 -9.78 -1.60 -1.37
N MET A 24 -8.55 -1.17 -1.05
CA MET A 24 -7.70 -1.89 -0.12
C MET A 24 -8.30 -1.93 1.28
N VAL A 25 -8.75 -0.80 1.80
CA VAL A 25 -9.27 -0.77 3.17
C VAL A 25 -10.64 -1.42 3.27
N LYS A 26 -11.38 -1.52 2.17
CA LYS A 26 -12.63 -2.25 2.14
C LYS A 26 -12.44 -3.76 2.07
N ALA A 27 -11.33 -4.20 1.47
CA ALA A 27 -11.09 -5.62 1.24
C ALA A 27 -10.56 -6.35 2.46
N ALA A 28 -9.76 -5.68 3.31
CA ALA A 28 -9.11 -6.35 4.41
C ALA A 28 -8.74 -5.35 5.50
N ASN A 29 -8.40 -5.87 6.68
CA ASN A 29 -8.05 -5.05 7.83
C ASN A 29 -6.59 -4.62 7.72
N VAL A 30 -6.36 -3.53 7.02
CA VAL A 30 -5.02 -2.96 6.84
C VAL A 30 -5.06 -1.48 7.23
N THR A 31 -3.89 -0.95 7.55
CA THR A 31 -3.72 0.45 7.89
C THR A 31 -2.93 1.14 6.79
N ILE A 32 -3.46 2.25 6.29
CA ILE A 32 -2.73 3.08 5.34
C ILE A 32 -1.75 3.93 6.14
N VAL A 33 -0.47 3.85 5.79
CA VAL A 33 0.54 4.58 6.55
C VAL A 33 1.03 5.82 5.83
N GLY A 34 0.46 6.11 4.68
CA GLY A 34 0.78 7.35 4.01
C GLY A 34 0.47 7.32 2.55
N ARG A 35 0.93 8.33 1.90
CA ARG A 35 0.85 8.49 0.46
C ARG A 35 2.06 9.32 0.06
N GLN A 36 2.69 8.95 -1.04
CA GLN A 36 3.88 9.68 -1.48
C GLN A 36 3.78 9.99 -2.95
N GLU A 37 3.90 11.25 -3.29
CA GLU A 37 3.93 11.70 -4.67
C GLU A 37 5.39 11.88 -5.06
N VAL A 38 5.84 11.07 -6.02
CA VAL A 38 7.26 11.00 -6.34
C VAL A 38 7.64 11.67 -7.65
N GLY A 39 6.70 12.43 -8.21
CA GLY A 39 6.93 13.13 -9.48
C GLY A 39 6.34 12.37 -10.64
N ASP A 40 6.18 13.06 -11.77
CA ASP A 40 5.65 12.50 -13.02
C ASP A 40 4.26 11.90 -12.87
N GLY A 41 3.49 12.38 -11.88
CA GLY A 41 2.15 11.86 -11.63
C GLY A 41 2.12 10.55 -10.88
N LEU A 42 3.25 10.03 -10.43
CA LEU A 42 3.31 8.76 -9.72
C LEU A 42 2.93 8.95 -8.24
N VAL A 43 2.08 8.07 -7.75
CA VAL A 43 1.62 8.10 -6.37
C VAL A 43 1.82 6.73 -5.76
N ALA A 44 2.55 6.67 -4.66
CA ALA A 44 2.79 5.42 -3.94
C ALA A 44 1.98 5.43 -2.65
N VAL A 45 1.34 4.31 -2.33
CA VAL A 45 0.53 4.16 -1.12
C VAL A 45 1.01 2.93 -0.36
N PRO A 46 1.69 3.12 0.78
CA PRO A 46 2.07 2.00 1.62
C PRO A 46 0.96 1.66 2.61
N ILE A 47 0.78 0.36 2.84
CA ILE A 47 -0.15 -0.16 3.86
C ILE A 47 0.57 -1.17 4.72
N VAL A 48 0.07 -1.39 5.93
CA VAL A 48 0.61 -2.40 6.83
C VAL A 48 -0.51 -3.22 7.44
N GLY A 49 -0.19 -4.44 7.87
CA GLY A 49 -1.13 -5.35 8.51
C GLY A 49 -0.60 -6.76 8.48
N ASP A 50 -1.45 -7.72 8.86
CA ASP A 50 -1.10 -9.14 8.72
C ASP A 50 -0.84 -9.46 7.26
N VAL A 51 0.06 -10.42 7.00
CA VAL A 51 0.46 -10.73 5.64
C VAL A 51 -0.72 -11.14 4.76
N GLY A 52 -1.66 -11.93 5.30
CA GLY A 52 -2.83 -12.32 4.52
C GLY A 52 -3.72 -11.14 4.18
N ALA A 53 -3.91 -10.24 5.14
CA ALA A 53 -4.71 -9.04 4.92
C ALA A 53 -4.04 -8.12 3.89
N VAL A 54 -2.73 -7.95 3.99
CA VAL A 54 -1.99 -7.11 3.06
C VAL A 54 -2.07 -7.67 1.65
N LYS A 55 -1.93 -9.00 1.50
CA LYS A 55 -2.05 -9.63 0.18
C LYS A 55 -3.43 -9.42 -0.42
N ALA A 56 -4.48 -9.65 0.38
CA ALA A 56 -5.85 -9.46 -0.10
C ALA A 56 -6.10 -8.00 -0.47
N ALA A 57 -5.62 -7.08 0.34
CA ALA A 57 -5.81 -5.66 0.09
C ALA A 57 -5.11 -5.22 -1.19
N THR A 58 -3.84 -5.63 -1.37
CA THR A 58 -3.09 -5.20 -2.55
C THR A 58 -3.68 -5.79 -3.83
N GLU A 59 -4.22 -7.01 -3.79
CA GLU A 59 -4.91 -7.58 -4.93
C GLU A 59 -6.12 -6.75 -5.32
N ALA A 60 -6.93 -6.39 -4.34
CA ALA A 60 -8.13 -5.58 -4.60
C ALA A 60 -7.74 -4.19 -5.12
N GLY A 61 -6.73 -3.59 -4.51
CA GLY A 61 -6.26 -2.28 -4.94
C GLY A 61 -5.71 -2.27 -6.35
N ALA A 62 -4.93 -3.31 -6.69
CA ALA A 62 -4.34 -3.41 -8.02
C ALA A 62 -5.43 -3.56 -9.08
N GLU A 63 -6.42 -4.38 -8.83
CA GLU A 63 -7.53 -4.56 -9.76
C GLU A 63 -8.28 -3.26 -9.99
N THR A 64 -8.61 -2.57 -8.91
CA THR A 64 -9.35 -1.31 -9.00
C THR A 64 -8.52 -0.23 -9.69
N ALA A 65 -7.23 -0.14 -9.37
CA ALA A 65 -6.37 0.85 -10.02
C ALA A 65 -6.33 0.65 -11.54
N GLY A 66 -6.25 -0.61 -11.96
CA GLY A 66 -6.21 -0.93 -13.39
C GLY A 66 -7.51 -0.61 -14.12
N GLN A 67 -8.63 -0.62 -13.42
CA GLN A 67 -9.92 -0.28 -14.01
C GLN A 67 -10.12 1.23 -14.14
N VAL A 68 -9.53 2.00 -13.23
CA VAL A 68 -9.76 3.44 -13.13
C VAL A 68 -8.67 4.24 -13.86
N GLY A 69 -7.45 3.71 -13.86
CA GLY A 69 -6.31 4.41 -14.43
C GLY A 69 -5.18 3.45 -14.70
N GLU A 70 -3.97 3.86 -14.38
CA GLU A 70 -2.78 3.07 -14.67
C GLU A 70 -2.14 2.56 -13.38
N LEU A 71 -2.05 1.25 -13.25
CA LEU A 71 -1.28 0.60 -12.20
C LEU A 71 0.17 0.51 -12.65
N VAL A 72 1.08 1.04 -11.84
CA VAL A 72 2.51 1.02 -12.16
C VAL A 72 3.20 -0.17 -11.51
N SER A 73 2.95 -0.41 -10.22
CA SER A 73 3.56 -1.53 -9.53
C SER A 73 2.79 -1.87 -8.27
N VAL A 74 2.96 -3.11 -7.83
CA VAL A 74 2.40 -3.60 -6.58
C VAL A 74 3.42 -4.57 -5.97
N HIS A 75 3.62 -4.48 -4.66
CA HIS A 75 4.59 -5.32 -3.99
C HIS A 75 4.17 -5.59 -2.55
N VAL A 76 4.52 -6.76 -2.06
CA VAL A 76 4.27 -7.14 -0.67
C VAL A 76 5.59 -7.59 -0.06
N ILE A 77 5.91 -7.03 1.10
CA ILE A 77 7.06 -7.45 1.89
C ILE A 77 6.49 -8.15 3.13
N PRO A 78 6.53 -9.50 3.16
CA PRO A 78 5.85 -10.23 4.25
C PRO A 78 6.47 -10.01 5.63
N ARG A 79 7.79 -9.89 5.69
CA ARG A 79 8.51 -9.72 6.96
C ARG A 79 9.58 -8.66 6.78
N PRO A 80 9.18 -7.39 6.83
CA PRO A 80 10.13 -6.32 6.59
C PRO A 80 11.19 -6.27 7.69
N HIS A 81 12.41 -5.94 7.28
CA HIS A 81 13.49 -5.73 8.22
C HIS A 81 13.19 -4.48 9.06
N ALA A 82 13.58 -4.52 10.34
CA ALA A 82 13.30 -3.42 11.25
C ALA A 82 13.92 -2.08 10.79
N GLU A 83 15.00 -2.15 10.03
CA GLU A 83 15.65 -0.93 9.54
C GLU A 83 14.79 -0.13 8.57
N LEU A 84 13.82 -0.78 7.90
CA LEU A 84 13.00 -0.07 6.93
C LEU A 84 12.24 1.09 7.55
N ALA A 85 11.65 0.88 8.73
CA ALA A 85 10.85 1.92 9.38
C ALA A 85 11.70 3.10 9.85
N ARG A 86 13.01 2.92 9.93
CA ARG A 86 13.91 4.01 10.34
C ARG A 86 14.15 5.01 9.22
N HIS A 87 14.03 4.56 7.98
CA HIS A 87 14.41 5.36 6.82
C HIS A 87 13.27 5.63 5.88
N PHE A 88 12.20 4.88 5.99
CA PHE A 88 11.03 4.99 5.14
C PHE A 88 9.80 5.15 6.00
N ASP A 89 8.84 5.89 5.49
CA ASP A 89 7.61 6.17 6.25
C ASP A 89 6.61 5.03 6.00
N VAL A 90 6.95 3.86 6.53
CA VAL A 90 6.17 2.63 6.29
C VAL A 90 5.80 1.91 7.58
N ALA A 91 5.93 2.56 8.72
CA ALA A 91 5.59 1.96 10.00
C ALA A 91 4.13 2.21 10.33
N GLY A 92 3.44 1.15 10.71
CA GLY A 92 2.09 1.28 11.21
C GLY A 92 2.08 1.69 12.66
N PRO A 93 0.88 1.84 13.24
CA PRO A 93 0.77 2.22 14.64
C PRO A 93 1.31 1.12 15.56
N GLU A 94 1.86 1.55 16.67
CA GLU A 94 2.27 0.65 17.73
C GLU A 94 1.06 0.12 18.46
N GLU A 95 1.16 -1.12 18.96
CA GLU A 95 0.08 -1.71 19.74
C GLU A 95 0.49 -2.11 21.12
#